data_4d71f9a746f442f04480c13e44b49db4
#
_entry.id   4d71f9a746f442f04480c13e44b49db4
#
_cell.length_a   1.000
_cell.length_b   1.000
_cell.length_c   1.000
_cell.angle_alpha   90.00
_cell.angle_beta   90.00
_cell.angle_gamma   90.00
#
_symmetry.space_group_name_H-M   'P 1'
#
loop_
_entity.id
_entity.type
_entity.pdbx_description
1 polymer ?
#
loop_
_entity_poly.entity_id
_entity_poly.type
_entity_poly.pdbx_seq_one_letter_code
_entity_poly.pdbx_strand_id
1 'polypeptide(L)'
;MSTQSPLQLCAAFTVALGLSVTAWTGQASAQAPDGKIPELASSTFAWLIIRPEWLPPPAGLRGPIPADPEQRQHMNQDGAGQVTVRLGNWRDPVLKPWAAEQMRVSNEEVISGKRGLPFSAQATCHPGGVPGQLLYPAEPFYFIQTPKVVYMIWQRDHMVRRIYMTDKHSDNVKPSWFGESIGHYENGDTLVIDTIGLSTEKSYIDNYRTPHTEKLHVVERFKPTADGKALEVLVKVTDPDTFNEPLHLVQRWRKVENPLVETVCAENNEDHFGHNLFPIPRAKKPDF
;
A
#
# COMPACT_ATOMS: atom_id res chain seq x y z
N MET A 1 -7.11 42.27 88.73
CA MET A 1 -5.77 42.25 88.06
C MET A 1 -5.91 41.66 86.69
N SER A 2 -5.81 42.52 85.74
CA SER A 2 -6.13 42.29 84.33
C SER A 2 -4.91 41.68 83.60
N THR A 3 -5.14 40.67 82.77
CA THR A 3 -4.19 40.32 81.72
C THR A 3 -4.92 40.06 80.43
N GLN A 4 -4.71 40.98 79.47
CA GLN A 4 -5.17 40.90 78.13
C GLN A 4 -4.31 39.90 77.31
N SER A 5 -4.92 39.10 76.47
CA SER A 5 -4.27 38.31 75.44
C SER A 5 -4.44 38.97 74.07
N PRO A 6 -3.41 38.98 73.21
CA PRO A 6 -3.50 39.57 71.88
C PRO A 6 -4.11 38.60 70.85
N LEU A 7 -4.97 39.14 70.00
CA LEU A 7 -5.47 38.49 68.79
C LEU A 7 -4.35 38.32 67.78
N GLN A 8 -4.18 37.09 67.27
CA GLN A 8 -3.39 36.77 66.09
C GLN A 8 -4.27 36.86 64.85
N LEU A 9 -3.95 37.73 63.92
CA LEU A 9 -4.50 37.80 62.58
C LEU A 9 -3.93 36.64 61.76
N CYS A 10 -4.81 35.71 61.33
CA CYS A 10 -4.47 34.76 60.27
C CYS A 10 -4.71 35.40 58.89
N ALA A 11 -3.64 35.69 58.16
CA ALA A 11 -3.73 36.06 56.75
C ALA A 11 -3.96 34.83 55.91
N ALA A 12 -5.10 34.75 55.25
CA ALA A 12 -5.40 33.71 54.29
C ALA A 12 -4.72 34.03 52.95
N PHE A 13 -3.74 33.20 52.58
CA PHE A 13 -3.16 33.20 51.26
C PHE A 13 -4.06 32.39 50.31
N THR A 14 -4.81 33.08 49.46
CA THR A 14 -5.55 32.45 48.33
C THR A 14 -4.56 32.21 47.19
N VAL A 15 -4.13 30.94 47.02
CA VAL A 15 -3.41 30.49 45.82
C VAL A 15 -4.41 30.28 44.71
N ALA A 16 -4.47 31.20 43.77
CA ALA A 16 -5.20 31.03 42.55
C ALA A 16 -4.43 30.06 41.64
N LEU A 17 -4.88 28.78 41.53
CA LEU A 17 -4.46 27.86 40.50
C LEU A 17 -5.05 28.32 39.16
N GLY A 18 -4.25 28.98 38.35
CA GLY A 18 -4.58 29.25 36.96
C GLY A 18 -4.51 27.96 36.16
N LEU A 19 -5.69 27.36 35.90
CA LEU A 19 -5.85 26.31 34.89
C LEU A 19 -5.66 26.97 33.51
N SER A 20 -4.44 26.91 32.95
CA SER A 20 -4.19 27.16 31.56
C SER A 20 -4.79 26.03 30.73
N VAL A 21 -6.01 26.22 30.24
CA VAL A 21 -6.61 25.41 29.18
C VAL A 21 -5.84 25.72 27.92
N THR A 22 -4.82 24.90 27.61
CA THR A 22 -4.23 24.88 26.27
C THR A 22 -5.32 24.39 25.32
N ALA A 23 -5.92 25.31 24.60
CA ALA A 23 -6.79 24.99 23.49
C ALA A 23 -5.97 24.17 22.48
N TRP A 24 -6.26 22.89 22.41
CA TRP A 24 -5.81 22.03 21.32
C TRP A 24 -6.51 22.55 20.07
N THR A 25 -5.81 23.37 19.29
CA THR A 25 -6.24 23.74 17.95
C THR A 25 -6.17 22.46 17.13
N GLY A 26 -7.31 21.78 17.01
CA GLY A 26 -7.46 20.64 16.14
C GLY A 26 -7.06 21.04 14.73
N GLN A 27 -6.06 20.37 14.17
CA GLN A 27 -5.74 20.46 12.77
C GLN A 27 -7.01 20.11 11.99
N ALA A 28 -7.41 20.99 11.10
CA ALA A 28 -8.55 20.78 10.23
C ALA A 28 -8.26 19.51 9.40
N SER A 29 -9.07 18.47 9.56
CA SER A 29 -9.04 17.35 8.63
C SER A 29 -9.37 17.90 7.24
N ALA A 30 -8.59 17.50 6.23
CA ALA A 30 -8.82 17.85 4.84
C ALA A 30 -10.14 17.23 4.36
N GLN A 31 -11.24 17.92 4.66
CA GLN A 31 -12.58 17.56 4.23
C GLN A 31 -12.84 18.21 2.87
N ALA A 32 -13.46 17.47 1.95
CA ALA A 32 -13.89 18.06 0.68
C ALA A 32 -14.70 19.34 0.93
N PRO A 33 -14.57 20.39 0.09
CA PRO A 33 -15.19 21.70 0.32
C PRO A 33 -16.71 21.66 0.50
N ASP A 34 -17.38 20.65 -0.04
CA ASP A 34 -18.83 20.42 0.05
C ASP A 34 -19.22 19.34 1.07
N GLY A 35 -18.27 18.80 1.81
CA GLY A 35 -18.48 17.71 2.77
C GLY A 35 -18.79 16.35 2.15
N LYS A 36 -18.84 16.26 0.82
CA LYS A 36 -19.09 15.01 0.09
C LYS A 36 -17.80 14.21 -0.03
N ILE A 37 -17.88 12.90 0.21
CA ILE A 37 -16.76 11.97 0.05
C ILE A 37 -17.19 10.80 -0.84
N PRO A 38 -16.25 10.12 -1.54
CA PRO A 38 -16.56 8.94 -2.32
C PRO A 38 -17.02 7.80 -1.41
N GLU A 39 -18.03 7.06 -1.84
CA GLU A 39 -18.49 5.86 -1.13
C GLU A 39 -17.58 4.67 -1.47
N LEU A 40 -16.53 4.47 -0.68
CA LEU A 40 -15.59 3.37 -0.84
C LEU A 40 -15.87 2.24 0.14
N ALA A 41 -16.35 2.58 1.34
CA ALA A 41 -16.61 1.64 2.43
C ALA A 41 -18.00 1.01 2.31
N SER A 42 -18.11 -0.26 2.70
CA SER A 42 -19.38 -0.96 2.82
C SER A 42 -19.27 -2.13 3.78
N SER A 43 -20.38 -2.48 4.42
CA SER A 43 -20.55 -3.73 5.17
C SER A 43 -21.04 -4.89 4.28
N THR A 44 -21.40 -4.64 3.02
CA THR A 44 -22.04 -5.62 2.14
C THR A 44 -21.25 -5.92 0.87
N PHE A 45 -20.24 -5.13 0.55
CA PHE A 45 -19.41 -5.37 -0.63
C PHE A 45 -17.93 -5.17 -0.36
N ALA A 46 -17.12 -5.74 -1.23
CA ALA A 46 -15.68 -5.56 -1.31
C ALA A 46 -15.24 -5.23 -2.73
N TRP A 47 -13.98 -4.86 -2.88
CA TRP A 47 -13.36 -4.53 -4.16
C TRP A 47 -12.44 -5.68 -4.59
N LEU A 48 -12.82 -6.38 -5.67
CA LEU A 48 -12.05 -7.48 -6.23
C LEU A 48 -11.37 -7.05 -7.53
N ILE A 49 -10.07 -7.27 -7.62
CA ILE A 49 -9.28 -6.91 -8.80
C ILE A 49 -9.82 -7.57 -10.07
N ILE A 50 -9.81 -6.82 -11.18
CA ILE A 50 -10.26 -7.34 -12.48
C ILE A 50 -9.12 -8.09 -13.17
N ARG A 51 -7.90 -7.52 -13.13
CA ARG A 51 -6.68 -8.14 -13.69
C ARG A 51 -5.49 -7.78 -12.80
N PRO A 52 -4.62 -8.73 -12.49
CA PRO A 52 -3.46 -8.48 -11.63
C PRO A 52 -2.26 -7.88 -12.41
N GLU A 53 -2.53 -6.92 -13.26
CA GLU A 53 -1.54 -6.23 -14.10
C GLU A 53 -1.86 -4.74 -14.14
N TRP A 54 -0.81 -3.92 -14.23
CA TRP A 54 -1.00 -2.50 -14.43
C TRP A 54 -1.54 -2.23 -15.84
N LEU A 55 -2.59 -1.45 -15.90
CA LEU A 55 -3.15 -0.94 -17.14
C LEU A 55 -2.42 0.35 -17.56
N PRO A 56 -2.37 0.66 -18.87
CA PRO A 56 -1.81 1.90 -19.35
C PRO A 56 -2.62 3.11 -18.83
N PRO A 57 -1.94 4.23 -18.52
CA PRO A 57 -2.58 5.47 -18.13
C PRO A 57 -3.23 6.17 -19.34
N PRO A 58 -3.90 7.31 -19.13
CA PRO A 58 -4.32 8.20 -20.19
C PRO A 58 -3.16 8.61 -21.10
N ALA A 59 -3.47 8.91 -22.37
CA ALA A 59 -2.49 9.29 -23.38
C ALA A 59 -1.61 10.47 -22.92
N GLY A 60 -0.32 10.43 -23.25
CA GLY A 60 0.66 11.45 -22.89
C GLY A 60 1.37 11.23 -21.55
N LEU A 61 0.97 10.23 -20.77
CA LEU A 61 1.66 9.86 -19.55
C LEU A 61 2.52 8.60 -19.76
N ARG A 62 3.67 8.54 -19.12
CA ARG A 62 4.51 7.34 -19.11
C ARG A 62 3.82 6.22 -18.34
N GLY A 63 3.57 5.12 -19.03
CA GLY A 63 2.90 3.93 -18.46
C GLY A 63 3.83 2.99 -17.69
N PRO A 64 3.31 1.81 -17.31
CA PRO A 64 4.08 0.77 -16.61
C PRO A 64 5.21 0.22 -17.51
N ILE A 65 6.17 -0.43 -16.87
CA ILE A 65 7.18 -1.22 -17.58
C ILE A 65 6.45 -2.38 -18.27
N PRO A 66 6.65 -2.59 -19.58
CA PRO A 66 6.00 -3.68 -20.28
C PRO A 66 6.66 -5.03 -19.98
N ALA A 67 5.96 -6.10 -20.33
CA ALA A 67 6.56 -7.42 -20.39
C ALA A 67 7.74 -7.45 -21.39
N ASP A 68 8.74 -8.28 -21.11
CA ASP A 68 9.89 -8.45 -22.00
C ASP A 68 9.44 -9.12 -23.31
N PRO A 69 9.53 -8.43 -24.45
CA PRO A 69 9.05 -8.95 -25.73
C PRO A 69 9.88 -10.15 -26.22
N GLU A 70 11.13 -10.27 -25.79
CA GLU A 70 12.04 -11.35 -26.19
C GLU A 70 11.81 -12.64 -25.37
N GLN A 71 11.09 -12.53 -24.26
CA GLN A 71 10.91 -13.64 -23.30
C GLN A 71 9.47 -14.17 -23.22
N ARG A 72 8.67 -13.92 -24.24
CA ARG A 72 7.24 -14.32 -24.27
C ARG A 72 7.05 -15.82 -24.14
N GLN A 73 7.98 -16.63 -24.61
CA GLN A 73 7.95 -18.10 -24.52
C GLN A 73 8.08 -18.61 -23.07
N HIS A 74 8.64 -17.81 -22.17
CA HIS A 74 8.76 -18.14 -20.75
C HIS A 74 7.56 -17.65 -19.92
N MET A 75 6.65 -16.91 -20.54
CA MET A 75 5.39 -16.53 -19.90
C MET A 75 4.46 -17.74 -19.96
N ASN A 76 4.19 -18.33 -18.81
CA ASN A 76 3.28 -19.45 -18.77
C ASN A 76 1.88 -19.00 -19.23
N GLN A 77 1.43 -19.56 -20.34
CA GLN A 77 0.08 -19.46 -20.87
C GLN A 77 -0.64 -20.78 -20.60
N ASP A 78 -0.63 -21.22 -19.33
CA ASP A 78 -1.52 -22.31 -19.00
C ASP A 78 -2.96 -21.86 -19.27
N GLY A 79 -3.80 -22.76 -19.76
CA GLY A 79 -5.17 -22.46 -20.13
C GLY A 79 -6.05 -21.99 -18.97
N ALA A 80 -5.52 -21.87 -17.77
CA ALA A 80 -6.17 -21.32 -16.58
C ALA A 80 -6.04 -19.80 -16.46
N GLY A 81 -5.30 -19.13 -17.36
CA GLY A 81 -5.19 -17.67 -17.40
C GLY A 81 -4.34 -17.06 -16.29
N GLN A 82 -3.64 -17.85 -15.51
CA GLN A 82 -2.69 -17.36 -14.53
C GLN A 82 -1.28 -17.28 -15.15
N VAL A 83 -0.78 -16.07 -15.29
CA VAL A 83 0.60 -15.85 -15.68
C VAL A 83 1.49 -16.16 -14.48
N THR A 84 2.08 -17.34 -14.43
CA THR A 84 2.95 -17.79 -13.33
C THR A 84 4.37 -17.23 -13.45
N VAL A 85 4.83 -16.97 -14.66
CA VAL A 85 6.14 -16.39 -14.95
C VAL A 85 5.98 -15.02 -15.55
N ARG A 86 6.46 -13.99 -14.84
CA ARG A 86 6.37 -12.60 -15.27
C ARG A 86 7.77 -12.01 -15.37
N LEU A 87 8.16 -11.71 -16.60
CA LEU A 87 9.45 -11.14 -16.96
C LEU A 87 9.22 -9.74 -17.50
N GLY A 88 9.71 -8.73 -16.80
CA GLY A 88 9.62 -7.33 -17.23
C GLY A 88 10.74 -6.95 -18.19
N ASN A 89 10.47 -6.00 -19.06
CA ASN A 89 11.46 -5.48 -20.01
C ASN A 89 12.51 -4.64 -19.27
N TRP A 90 13.59 -5.29 -18.85
CA TRP A 90 14.70 -4.64 -18.18
C TRP A 90 15.47 -3.64 -19.07
N ARG A 91 15.24 -3.67 -20.40
CA ARG A 91 15.83 -2.72 -21.38
C ARG A 91 14.99 -1.45 -21.53
N ASP A 92 13.91 -1.33 -20.78
CA ASP A 92 13.06 -0.13 -20.86
C ASP A 92 13.86 1.13 -20.48
N PRO A 93 13.85 2.18 -21.34
CA PRO A 93 14.67 3.38 -21.13
C PRO A 93 14.26 4.20 -19.90
N VAL A 94 13.13 3.91 -19.28
CA VAL A 94 12.74 4.58 -18.03
C VAL A 94 13.61 4.16 -16.85
N LEU A 95 14.21 2.97 -16.92
CA LEU A 95 15.02 2.42 -15.84
C LEU A 95 16.41 3.03 -15.77
N LYS A 96 16.85 3.34 -14.56
CA LYS A 96 18.26 3.61 -14.29
C LYS A 96 19.09 2.32 -14.42
N PRO A 97 20.39 2.41 -14.75
CA PRO A 97 21.22 1.23 -15.03
C PRO A 97 21.22 0.16 -13.95
N TRP A 98 21.22 0.56 -12.67
CA TRP A 98 21.21 -0.39 -11.57
C TRP A 98 19.87 -1.16 -11.48
N ALA A 99 18.75 -0.48 -11.70
CA ALA A 99 17.42 -1.09 -11.65
C ALA A 99 17.22 -2.03 -12.84
N ALA A 100 17.68 -1.64 -14.02
CA ALA A 100 17.71 -2.48 -15.21
C ALA A 100 18.53 -3.76 -14.95
N GLU A 101 19.71 -3.65 -14.36
CA GLU A 101 20.58 -4.79 -14.05
C GLU A 101 19.93 -5.72 -13.01
N GLN A 102 19.31 -5.16 -11.97
CA GLN A 102 18.60 -5.96 -10.97
C GLN A 102 17.44 -6.76 -11.59
N MET A 103 16.66 -6.13 -12.46
CA MET A 103 15.59 -6.82 -13.21
C MET A 103 16.14 -7.88 -14.14
N ARG A 104 17.24 -7.59 -14.85
CA ARG A 104 17.92 -8.54 -15.72
C ARG A 104 18.35 -9.80 -14.96
N VAL A 105 19.04 -9.63 -13.84
CA VAL A 105 19.47 -10.73 -12.98
C VAL A 105 18.28 -11.55 -12.47
N SER A 106 17.23 -10.88 -12.03
CA SER A 106 16.01 -11.53 -11.58
C SER A 106 15.32 -12.34 -12.70
N ASN A 107 15.29 -11.81 -13.91
CA ASN A 107 14.76 -12.53 -15.08
C ASN A 107 15.62 -13.73 -15.43
N GLU A 108 16.96 -13.59 -15.43
CA GLU A 108 17.90 -14.65 -15.74
C GLU A 108 17.78 -15.85 -14.79
N GLU A 109 17.55 -15.63 -13.52
CA GLU A 109 17.31 -16.72 -12.55
C GLU A 109 16.12 -17.60 -12.94
N VAL A 110 15.11 -17.00 -13.56
CA VAL A 110 13.91 -17.71 -14.05
C VAL A 110 14.20 -18.40 -15.39
N ILE A 111 14.78 -17.66 -16.33
CA ILE A 111 15.05 -18.13 -17.70
C ILE A 111 16.01 -19.33 -17.69
N SER A 112 17.04 -19.29 -16.86
CA SER A 112 18.01 -20.39 -16.71
C SER A 112 17.46 -21.61 -16.00
N GLY A 113 16.25 -21.54 -15.45
CA GLY A 113 15.68 -22.64 -14.65
C GLY A 113 16.32 -22.80 -13.27
N LYS A 114 17.22 -21.90 -12.86
CA LYS A 114 17.84 -21.90 -11.53
C LYS A 114 16.80 -21.72 -10.43
N ARG A 115 15.74 -20.97 -10.74
CA ARG A 115 14.52 -20.86 -9.93
C ARG A 115 13.34 -21.28 -10.77
N GLY A 116 12.51 -22.15 -10.27
CA GLY A 116 11.31 -22.62 -10.97
C GLY A 116 10.30 -21.49 -11.21
N LEU A 117 10.16 -20.59 -10.24
CA LEU A 117 9.33 -19.37 -10.33
C LEU A 117 10.06 -18.16 -9.76
N PRO A 118 9.81 -16.96 -10.30
CA PRO A 118 10.36 -15.74 -9.74
C PRO A 118 9.76 -15.48 -8.34
N PHE A 119 10.53 -14.75 -7.54
CA PHE A 119 10.00 -14.26 -6.26
C PHE A 119 8.69 -13.50 -6.47
N SER A 120 7.73 -13.81 -5.64
CA SER A 120 6.48 -13.08 -5.52
C SER A 120 6.19 -12.89 -4.03
N ALA A 121 5.97 -11.66 -3.63
CA ALA A 121 5.59 -11.36 -2.25
C ALA A 121 4.35 -12.17 -1.84
N GLN A 122 3.38 -12.28 -2.73
CA GLN A 122 2.17 -13.06 -2.51
C GLN A 122 2.45 -14.54 -2.28
N ALA A 123 3.30 -15.17 -3.11
CA ALA A 123 3.60 -16.60 -2.99
C ALA A 123 4.42 -16.94 -1.74
N THR A 124 5.09 -15.96 -1.16
CA THR A 124 5.93 -16.11 0.03
C THR A 124 5.35 -15.49 1.30
N CYS A 125 4.05 -15.21 1.29
CA CYS A 125 3.30 -14.63 2.42
C CYS A 125 3.86 -13.31 2.94
N HIS A 126 4.48 -12.51 2.06
CA HIS A 126 4.90 -11.16 2.37
C HIS A 126 3.83 -10.15 1.93
N PRO A 127 3.71 -9.01 2.60
CA PRO A 127 2.97 -7.89 2.07
C PRO A 127 3.55 -7.41 0.73
N GLY A 128 2.69 -6.97 -0.17
CA GLY A 128 3.11 -6.50 -1.50
C GLY A 128 3.75 -5.12 -1.50
N GLY A 129 3.69 -4.40 -0.40
CA GLY A 129 4.11 -3.00 -0.35
C GLY A 129 3.17 -2.06 -1.13
N VAL A 130 3.60 -0.82 -1.30
CA VAL A 130 2.88 0.18 -2.10
C VAL A 130 3.74 0.53 -3.31
N PRO A 131 3.22 0.47 -4.55
CA PRO A 131 1.84 0.14 -4.93
C PRO A 131 1.61 -1.37 -5.20
N GLY A 132 2.61 -2.24 -5.07
CA GLY A 132 2.57 -3.63 -5.48
C GLY A 132 1.40 -4.44 -4.90
N GLN A 133 0.97 -4.13 -3.66
CA GLN A 133 -0.19 -4.76 -3.02
C GLN A 133 -1.49 -4.63 -3.83
N LEU A 134 -1.62 -3.57 -4.63
CA LEU A 134 -2.79 -3.35 -5.48
C LEU A 134 -2.91 -4.35 -6.63
N LEU A 135 -1.88 -5.15 -6.88
CA LEU A 135 -1.87 -6.18 -7.91
C LEU A 135 -2.17 -7.60 -7.38
N TYR A 136 -2.47 -7.75 -6.10
CA TYR A 136 -2.78 -9.06 -5.54
C TYR A 136 -4.07 -9.61 -6.13
N PRO A 137 -4.01 -10.75 -6.84
CA PRO A 137 -5.17 -11.36 -7.46
C PRO A 137 -6.03 -12.12 -6.44
N ALA A 138 -7.26 -12.40 -6.86
CA ALA A 138 -8.20 -13.32 -6.24
C ALA A 138 -8.74 -12.94 -4.84
N GLU A 139 -8.17 -11.94 -4.18
CA GLU A 139 -8.58 -11.57 -2.83
C GLU A 139 -9.11 -10.14 -2.79
N PRO A 140 -10.31 -9.95 -2.26
CA PRO A 140 -10.89 -8.63 -2.17
C PRO A 140 -10.23 -7.80 -1.08
N PHE A 141 -10.42 -6.48 -1.17
CA PHE A 141 -10.11 -5.57 -0.09
C PHE A 141 -11.31 -4.66 0.22
N TYR A 142 -11.27 -4.11 1.42
CA TYR A 142 -12.34 -3.32 2.00
C TYR A 142 -11.81 -1.96 2.43
N PHE A 143 -12.68 -0.96 2.39
CA PHE A 143 -12.41 0.33 3.02
C PHE A 143 -13.24 0.48 4.30
N ILE A 144 -12.62 1.09 5.31
CA ILE A 144 -13.32 1.69 6.44
C ILE A 144 -12.95 3.17 6.44
N GLN A 145 -13.93 4.03 6.27
CA GLN A 145 -13.73 5.48 6.22
C GLN A 145 -14.14 6.10 7.56
N THR A 146 -13.20 6.76 8.22
CA THR A 146 -13.46 7.58 9.39
C THR A 146 -12.94 9.00 9.16
N PRO A 147 -13.36 10.00 9.92
CA PRO A 147 -12.89 11.38 9.72
C PRO A 147 -11.38 11.59 9.85
N LYS A 148 -10.68 10.72 10.60
CA LYS A 148 -9.26 10.86 10.89
C LYS A 148 -8.38 9.84 10.17
N VAL A 149 -8.93 8.68 9.86
CA VAL A 149 -8.18 7.57 9.27
C VAL A 149 -9.07 6.81 8.30
N VAL A 150 -8.55 6.53 7.13
CA VAL A 150 -9.13 5.54 6.22
C VAL A 150 -8.30 4.27 6.32
N TYR A 151 -8.95 3.14 6.45
CA TYR A 151 -8.31 1.82 6.47
C TYR A 151 -8.59 1.11 5.17
N MET A 152 -7.55 0.51 4.58
CA MET A 152 -7.66 -0.51 3.53
C MET A 152 -7.33 -1.85 4.19
N ILE A 153 -8.25 -2.81 4.10
CA ILE A 153 -8.11 -4.13 4.71
C ILE A 153 -8.22 -5.17 3.61
N TRP A 154 -7.15 -5.90 3.38
CA TRP A 154 -7.17 -7.05 2.47
C TRP A 154 -7.66 -8.29 3.20
N GLN A 155 -8.47 -9.09 2.53
CA GLN A 155 -8.93 -10.38 3.06
C GLN A 155 -7.73 -11.28 3.41
N ARG A 156 -6.71 -11.28 2.55
CA ARG A 156 -5.48 -12.03 2.78
C ARG A 156 -4.74 -11.56 4.01
N ASP A 157 -4.51 -12.48 4.96
CA ASP A 157 -3.79 -12.24 6.23
C ASP A 157 -4.30 -11.02 7.01
N HIS A 158 -5.50 -10.54 6.68
CA HIS A 158 -6.11 -9.34 7.25
C HIS A 158 -5.15 -8.14 7.28
N MET A 159 -4.35 -8.00 6.22
CA MET A 159 -3.39 -6.90 6.12
C MET A 159 -4.09 -5.56 6.13
N VAL A 160 -3.63 -4.66 6.98
CA VAL A 160 -4.22 -3.35 7.20
C VAL A 160 -3.25 -2.25 6.81
N ARG A 161 -3.65 -1.41 5.87
CA ARG A 161 -3.00 -0.14 5.56
C ARG A 161 -3.81 1.00 6.16
N ARG A 162 -3.14 1.88 6.91
CA ARG A 162 -3.73 3.08 7.51
C ARG A 162 -3.39 4.28 6.67
N ILE A 163 -4.38 5.08 6.33
CA ILE A 163 -4.23 6.36 5.64
C ILE A 163 -4.69 7.44 6.61
N TYR A 164 -3.77 8.26 7.08
CA TYR A 164 -4.06 9.35 7.99
C TYR A 164 -4.62 10.54 7.23
N MET A 165 -5.82 11.01 7.60
CA MET A 165 -6.46 12.15 6.95
C MET A 165 -5.85 13.45 7.47
N THR A 166 -4.67 13.80 6.94
CA THR A 166 -3.84 14.95 7.34
C THR A 166 -3.04 15.45 6.13
N ASP A 167 -2.59 16.70 6.19
CA ASP A 167 -1.94 17.37 5.07
C ASP A 167 -0.40 17.19 5.07
N LYS A 168 0.16 16.59 6.10
CA LYS A 168 1.62 16.50 6.26
C LYS A 168 2.06 15.16 6.82
N HIS A 169 3.10 14.60 6.20
CA HIS A 169 3.83 13.45 6.75
C HIS A 169 4.54 13.80 8.05
N SER A 170 4.81 12.79 8.86
CA SER A 170 5.63 12.96 10.07
C SER A 170 7.09 13.30 9.70
N ASP A 171 7.79 13.98 10.62
CA ASP A 171 9.17 14.40 10.36
C ASP A 171 10.18 13.24 10.37
N ASN A 172 9.80 12.07 10.91
CA ASN A 172 10.66 10.89 11.08
C ASN A 172 9.93 9.61 10.64
N VAL A 173 9.64 9.50 9.34
CA VAL A 173 9.02 8.30 8.79
C VAL A 173 9.99 7.13 8.88
N LYS A 174 9.55 6.04 9.49
CA LYS A 174 10.32 4.78 9.53
C LYS A 174 9.89 3.88 8.38
N PRO A 175 10.83 3.30 7.62
CA PRO A 175 10.50 2.37 6.55
C PRO A 175 9.64 1.20 7.03
N SER A 176 8.60 0.90 6.26
CA SER A 176 7.74 -0.26 6.49
C SER A 176 7.15 -0.77 5.17
N TRP A 177 6.45 -1.92 5.19
CA TRP A 177 5.81 -2.47 4.00
C TRP A 177 4.81 -1.51 3.33
N PHE A 178 4.03 -0.79 4.13
CA PHE A 178 3.03 0.15 3.63
C PHE A 178 3.46 1.61 3.76
N GLY A 179 4.65 1.87 4.28
CA GLY A 179 5.15 3.23 4.51
C GLY A 179 4.27 4.02 5.45
N GLU A 180 4.35 5.33 5.36
CA GLU A 180 3.40 6.26 5.94
C GLU A 180 2.52 6.82 4.82
N SER A 181 1.20 6.61 4.95
CA SER A 181 0.21 7.12 4.00
C SER A 181 -0.60 8.24 4.65
N ILE A 182 -0.64 9.38 4.00
CA ILE A 182 -1.57 10.47 4.31
C ILE A 182 -2.59 10.60 3.20
N GLY A 183 -3.74 11.22 3.48
CA GLY A 183 -4.79 11.32 2.47
C GLY A 183 -5.71 12.50 2.67
N HIS A 184 -6.39 12.84 1.59
CA HIS A 184 -7.45 13.83 1.55
C HIS A 184 -8.47 13.48 0.46
N TYR A 185 -9.61 14.16 0.47
CA TYR A 185 -10.60 13.97 -0.57
C TYR A 185 -10.58 15.13 -1.57
N GLU A 186 -10.64 14.83 -2.87
CA GLU A 186 -10.76 15.80 -3.96
C GLU A 186 -12.12 15.68 -4.64
N ASN A 187 -12.71 16.84 -5.00
CA ASN A 187 -13.93 16.96 -5.83
C ASN A 187 -15.16 16.16 -5.33
N GLY A 188 -15.15 15.70 -4.08
CA GLY A 188 -16.24 14.92 -3.49
C GLY A 188 -16.37 13.47 -4.03
N ASP A 189 -15.47 13.03 -4.91
CA ASP A 189 -15.54 11.72 -5.56
C ASP A 189 -14.23 10.94 -5.58
N THR A 190 -13.14 11.53 -5.11
CA THR A 190 -11.79 10.94 -5.19
C THR A 190 -11.11 10.96 -3.83
N LEU A 191 -10.58 9.79 -3.41
CA LEU A 191 -9.63 9.69 -2.31
C LEU A 191 -8.23 9.75 -2.88
N VAL A 192 -7.46 10.74 -2.47
CA VAL A 192 -6.03 10.86 -2.79
C VAL A 192 -5.21 10.37 -1.62
N ILE A 193 -4.23 9.52 -1.90
CA ILE A 193 -3.32 8.95 -0.91
C ILE A 193 -1.90 9.26 -1.35
N ASP A 194 -1.11 9.85 -0.47
CA ASP A 194 0.30 10.14 -0.65
C ASP A 194 1.12 9.27 0.30
N THR A 195 2.13 8.54 -0.21
CA THR A 195 2.87 7.54 0.58
C THR A 195 4.37 7.65 0.36
N ILE A 196 5.09 7.68 1.47
CA ILE A 196 6.55 7.67 1.55
C ILE A 196 7.03 6.65 2.60
N GLY A 197 8.33 6.47 2.73
CA GLY A 197 8.93 5.59 3.74
C GLY A 197 8.65 4.10 3.49
N LEU A 198 8.78 3.67 2.26
CA LEU A 198 8.57 2.28 1.87
C LEU A 198 9.86 1.48 2.06
N SER A 199 9.74 0.27 2.63
CA SER A 199 10.84 -0.67 2.75
C SER A 199 11.26 -1.19 1.38
N THR A 200 12.56 -1.28 1.14
CA THR A 200 13.12 -1.81 -0.11
C THR A 200 13.32 -3.34 -0.07
N GLU A 201 13.20 -3.95 1.10
CA GLU A 201 13.40 -5.38 1.26
C GLU A 201 12.18 -6.16 0.73
N LYS A 202 12.36 -6.91 -0.34
CA LYS A 202 11.32 -7.74 -0.99
C LYS A 202 10.05 -6.99 -1.38
N SER A 203 10.14 -5.66 -1.54
CA SER A 203 9.08 -4.79 -2.02
C SER A 203 9.35 -4.39 -3.47
N TYR A 204 8.31 -4.35 -4.29
CA TYR A 204 8.41 -4.10 -5.73
C TYR A 204 7.23 -3.27 -6.22
N ILE A 205 7.47 -2.52 -7.29
CA ILE A 205 6.45 -1.69 -7.93
C ILE A 205 5.35 -2.54 -8.59
N ASP A 206 5.75 -3.72 -9.09
CA ASP A 206 4.90 -4.57 -9.92
C ASP A 206 5.27 -6.06 -9.80
N ASN A 207 4.53 -6.87 -10.55
CA ASN A 207 4.76 -8.31 -10.64
C ASN A 207 5.97 -8.71 -11.49
N TYR A 208 6.66 -7.74 -12.12
CA TYR A 208 7.93 -7.95 -12.82
C TYR A 208 9.15 -7.78 -11.91
N ARG A 209 8.91 -7.50 -10.63
CA ARG A 209 9.93 -7.24 -9.62
C ARG A 209 10.75 -5.99 -9.94
N THR A 210 10.07 -4.97 -10.49
CA THR A 210 10.68 -3.66 -10.65
C THR A 210 11.12 -3.13 -9.29
N PRO A 211 12.42 -2.94 -9.06
CA PRO A 211 12.93 -2.48 -7.77
C PRO A 211 12.64 -1.01 -7.55
N HIS A 212 12.86 -0.57 -6.33
CA HIS A 212 12.82 0.84 -5.96
C HIS A 212 13.84 1.15 -4.86
N THR A 213 14.07 2.44 -4.60
CA THR A 213 14.88 2.90 -3.48
C THR A 213 14.02 3.41 -2.32
N GLU A 214 14.67 3.86 -1.25
CA GLU A 214 13.99 4.52 -0.13
C GLU A 214 13.36 5.88 -0.53
N LYS A 215 13.71 6.41 -1.71
CA LYS A 215 13.11 7.64 -2.26
C LYS A 215 11.81 7.40 -3.01
N LEU A 216 11.31 6.17 -2.99
CA LEU A 216 10.02 5.87 -3.58
C LEU A 216 8.93 6.73 -2.96
N HIS A 217 8.22 7.46 -3.81
CA HIS A 217 7.07 8.27 -3.47
C HIS A 217 5.91 7.86 -4.39
N VAL A 218 4.78 7.52 -3.80
CA VAL A 218 3.61 7.01 -4.51
C VAL A 218 2.40 7.86 -4.18
N VAL A 219 1.74 8.38 -5.22
CA VAL A 219 0.47 9.10 -5.09
C VAL A 219 -0.62 8.32 -5.82
N GLU A 220 -1.67 7.96 -5.09
CA GLU A 220 -2.78 7.15 -5.58
C GLU A 220 -4.07 7.96 -5.55
N ARG A 221 -4.87 7.91 -6.63
CA ARG A 221 -6.18 8.56 -6.74
C ARG A 221 -7.24 7.51 -6.98
N PHE A 222 -7.97 7.18 -5.94
CA PHE A 222 -9.07 6.21 -5.98
C PHE A 222 -10.39 6.90 -6.28
N LYS A 223 -11.04 6.48 -7.36
CA LYS A 223 -12.30 7.03 -7.81
C LYS A 223 -13.28 5.93 -8.20
N PRO A 224 -14.46 5.85 -7.58
CA PRO A 224 -15.53 4.99 -8.06
C PRO A 224 -15.99 5.42 -9.45
N THR A 225 -16.39 4.46 -10.29
CA THR A 225 -17.05 4.77 -11.56
C THR A 225 -18.42 5.41 -11.32
N ALA A 226 -18.93 6.14 -12.31
CA ALA A 226 -20.19 6.87 -12.18
C ALA A 226 -21.39 5.98 -11.82
N ASP A 227 -21.37 4.71 -12.25
CA ASP A 227 -22.39 3.71 -11.91
C ASP A 227 -22.13 3.02 -10.56
N GLY A 228 -21.02 3.34 -9.88
CA GLY A 228 -20.62 2.77 -8.60
C GLY A 228 -20.27 1.28 -8.61
N LYS A 229 -20.16 0.65 -9.79
CA LYS A 229 -19.88 -0.79 -9.91
C LYS A 229 -18.41 -1.14 -9.94
N ALA A 230 -17.56 -0.18 -10.26
CA ALA A 230 -16.12 -0.37 -10.29
C ALA A 230 -15.41 0.75 -9.54
N LEU A 231 -14.18 0.46 -9.14
CA LEU A 231 -13.23 1.39 -8.57
C LEU A 231 -12.01 1.45 -9.49
N GLU A 232 -11.57 2.65 -9.82
CA GLU A 232 -10.34 2.89 -10.55
C GLU A 232 -9.35 3.63 -9.65
N VAL A 233 -8.08 3.30 -9.79
CA VAL A 233 -6.99 4.10 -9.23
C VAL A 233 -6.03 4.52 -10.32
N LEU A 234 -5.66 5.79 -10.32
CA LEU A 234 -4.49 6.30 -11.03
C LEU A 234 -3.35 6.47 -10.02
N VAL A 235 -2.26 5.77 -10.26
CA VAL A 235 -1.07 5.77 -9.40
C VAL A 235 0.06 6.50 -10.11
N LYS A 236 0.64 7.50 -9.45
CA LYS A 236 1.90 8.12 -9.87
C LYS A 236 3.02 7.57 -8.99
N VAL A 237 4.04 7.01 -9.62
CA VAL A 237 5.24 6.47 -8.98
C VAL A 237 6.41 7.36 -9.32
N THR A 238 7.10 7.88 -8.32
CA THR A 238 8.29 8.71 -8.47
C THR A 238 9.41 8.13 -7.62
N ASP A 239 10.52 7.81 -8.26
CA ASP A 239 11.77 7.42 -7.61
C ASP A 239 12.93 7.86 -8.51
N PRO A 240 13.54 9.03 -8.24
CA PRO A 240 14.54 9.62 -9.12
C PRO A 240 15.84 8.81 -9.21
N ASP A 241 16.07 7.90 -8.26
CA ASP A 241 17.22 7.01 -8.29
C ASP A 241 16.95 5.72 -9.07
N THR A 242 15.67 5.38 -9.28
CA THR A 242 15.24 4.19 -10.04
C THR A 242 14.80 4.54 -11.46
N PHE A 243 14.09 5.64 -11.65
CA PHE A 243 13.46 6.01 -12.91
C PHE A 243 13.98 7.34 -13.48
N ASN A 244 14.01 7.44 -14.79
CA ASN A 244 14.36 8.69 -15.51
C ASN A 244 13.19 9.67 -15.54
N GLU A 245 11.96 9.18 -15.39
CA GLU A 245 10.72 9.97 -15.33
C GLU A 245 9.67 9.24 -14.49
N PRO A 246 8.64 9.94 -13.97
CA PRO A 246 7.57 9.29 -13.22
C PRO A 246 6.79 8.28 -14.05
N LEU A 247 6.43 7.15 -13.44
CA LEU A 247 5.48 6.19 -14.03
C LEU A 247 4.05 6.53 -13.60
N HIS A 248 3.12 6.27 -14.50
CA HIS A 248 1.69 6.35 -14.21
C HIS A 248 1.05 5.00 -14.50
N LEU A 249 0.36 4.47 -13.51
CA LEU A 249 -0.18 3.12 -13.49
C LEU A 249 -1.67 3.20 -13.22
N VAL A 250 -2.45 2.35 -13.87
CA VAL A 250 -3.89 2.29 -13.61
C VAL A 250 -4.25 0.89 -13.14
N GLN A 251 -5.16 0.81 -12.17
CA GLN A 251 -5.75 -0.45 -11.76
C GLN A 251 -7.26 -0.30 -11.58
N ARG A 252 -7.98 -1.41 -11.73
CA ARG A 252 -9.43 -1.46 -11.63
C ARG A 252 -9.90 -2.67 -10.84
N TRP A 253 -10.93 -2.43 -10.04
CA TRP A 253 -11.63 -3.45 -9.26
C TRP A 253 -13.12 -3.39 -9.57
N ARG A 254 -13.77 -4.52 -9.49
CA ARG A 254 -15.22 -4.61 -9.51
C ARG A 254 -15.76 -4.76 -8.09
N LYS A 255 -16.94 -4.26 -7.87
CA LYS A 255 -17.68 -4.49 -6.64
C LYS A 255 -18.14 -5.95 -6.60
N VAL A 256 -17.98 -6.60 -5.46
CA VAL A 256 -18.45 -7.97 -5.23
C VAL A 256 -19.15 -8.03 -3.88
N GLU A 257 -20.26 -8.74 -3.81
CA GLU A 257 -20.86 -9.15 -2.56
C GLU A 257 -20.03 -10.32 -2.04
N ASN A 258 -19.26 -10.06 -1.01
CA ASN A 258 -18.41 -11.08 -0.42
C ASN A 258 -18.27 -10.80 1.08
N PRO A 259 -18.69 -11.74 1.94
CA PRO A 259 -18.35 -11.65 3.36
C PRO A 259 -16.83 -11.70 3.50
N LEU A 260 -16.28 -10.93 4.44
CA LEU A 260 -14.89 -11.06 4.81
C LEU A 260 -14.70 -12.47 5.41
N VAL A 261 -13.95 -13.30 4.69
CA VAL A 261 -13.61 -14.64 5.16
C VAL A 261 -12.16 -14.66 5.63
N GLU A 262 -11.87 -15.55 6.53
CA GLU A 262 -10.52 -15.76 7.02
C GLU A 262 -9.67 -16.40 5.93
N THR A 263 -8.51 -15.81 5.66
CA THR A 263 -7.52 -16.31 4.70
C THR A 263 -6.13 -16.11 5.30
N VAL A 264 -5.49 -17.22 5.64
CA VAL A 264 -4.16 -17.24 6.26
C VAL A 264 -3.17 -17.87 5.29
N CYS A 265 -2.28 -17.07 4.74
CA CYS A 265 -1.31 -17.52 3.73
C CYS A 265 -0.39 -18.62 4.26
N ALA A 266 0.00 -18.52 5.52
CA ALA A 266 0.93 -19.50 6.14
C ALA A 266 0.36 -20.91 6.24
N GLU A 267 -0.95 -21.08 6.34
CA GLU A 267 -1.61 -22.40 6.39
C GLU A 267 -1.50 -23.16 5.07
N ASN A 268 -1.43 -22.43 3.95
CA ASN A 268 -1.31 -23.01 2.60
C ASN A 268 0.11 -22.90 2.03
N ASN A 269 1.10 -22.72 2.91
CA ASN A 269 2.49 -22.52 2.49
C ASN A 269 3.19 -23.83 2.21
N GLU A 270 2.63 -24.60 1.30
CA GLU A 270 3.20 -25.83 0.76
C GLU A 270 3.30 -25.74 -0.76
N ASP A 271 4.34 -26.36 -1.32
CA ASP A 271 4.48 -26.46 -2.77
C ASP A 271 3.57 -27.57 -3.31
N HIS A 272 2.26 -27.31 -3.29
CA HIS A 272 1.25 -28.27 -3.70
C HIS A 272 1.35 -28.69 -5.18
N PHE A 273 2.09 -27.93 -5.99
CA PHE A 273 2.19 -28.15 -7.42
C PHE A 273 3.60 -28.52 -7.90
N GLY A 274 4.55 -28.69 -6.99
CA GLY A 274 5.92 -29.02 -7.34
C GLY A 274 6.65 -27.94 -8.15
N HIS A 275 6.27 -26.68 -7.97
CA HIS A 275 6.85 -25.57 -8.71
C HIS A 275 8.16 -25.02 -8.13
N ASN A 276 8.67 -25.64 -7.07
CA ASN A 276 9.80 -25.11 -6.28
C ASN A 276 9.60 -23.65 -5.85
N LEU A 277 8.36 -23.30 -5.61
CA LEU A 277 8.01 -22.05 -4.91
C LEU A 277 8.73 -22.12 -3.58
N PHE A 278 9.45 -21.05 -3.25
CA PHE A 278 10.24 -20.97 -2.03
C PHE A 278 9.44 -21.50 -0.84
N PRO A 279 9.79 -22.67 -0.30
CA PRO A 279 9.18 -23.08 0.94
C PRO A 279 9.54 -22.03 1.99
N ILE A 280 8.60 -21.55 2.75
CA ILE A 280 8.91 -20.79 3.96
C ILE A 280 9.83 -21.68 4.79
N PRO A 281 11.00 -21.21 5.23
CA PRO A 281 11.88 -22.01 6.04
C PRO A 281 11.14 -22.56 7.25
N ARG A 282 11.04 -23.87 7.35
CA ARG A 282 10.46 -24.52 8.53
C ARG A 282 11.58 -24.78 9.54
N ALA A 283 11.39 -24.39 10.77
CA ALA A 283 12.29 -24.78 11.85
C ALA A 283 12.29 -26.31 11.96
N LYS A 284 13.47 -26.93 11.99
CA LYS A 284 13.59 -28.38 12.18
C LYS A 284 13.07 -28.84 13.57
N LYS A 285 13.01 -27.91 14.50
CA LYS A 285 12.49 -28.10 15.84
C LYS A 285 11.79 -26.81 16.27
N PRO A 286 10.52 -26.86 16.67
CA PRO A 286 9.84 -25.72 17.27
C PRO A 286 10.59 -25.23 18.50
N ASP A 287 10.54 -23.92 18.74
CA ASP A 287 11.17 -23.24 19.88
C ASP A 287 10.19 -22.94 21.03
N PHE A 288 9.02 -23.55 20.96
CA PHE A 288 7.98 -23.48 22.02
C PHE A 288 7.71 -24.85 22.64
#